data_99bb7415ffea909c3d6a128638a19fe3
#
_entry.id   99bb7415ffea909c3d6a128638a19fe3
#
_cell.length_a   1.000
_cell.length_b   1.000
_cell.length_c   1.000
_cell.angle_alpha   90.00
_cell.angle_beta   90.00
_cell.angle_gamma   90.00
#
_symmetry.space_group_name_H-M   'P 1'
#
loop_
_entity.id
_entity.type
_entity.pdbx_description
1 polymer ?
#
loop_
_entity_poly.entity_id
_entity_poly.type
_entity_poly.pdbx_seq_one_letter_code
_entity_poly.pdbx_strand_id
1 'polypeptide(L)'
;MLLVKKANYGLRIEGHTDNVGTDSKNLILSQKRATAVKNYLKKKGVEGSKLEDFGYGESKPIATNDTPEGRQKNRRVEMTITFR
;
A
#
# COMPACT_ATOMS: atom_id res chain seq x y z
N MET A 1 -8.06 5.25 -13.17
CA MET A 1 -8.52 5.92 -11.92
C MET A 1 -9.82 6.72 -12.05
N LEU A 2 -10.57 6.49 -13.11
CA LEU A 2 -11.85 7.21 -13.27
C LEU A 2 -12.84 6.98 -12.12
N LEU A 3 -12.93 5.74 -11.61
CA LEU A 3 -13.84 5.41 -10.52
C LEU A 3 -13.54 6.20 -9.24
N VAL A 4 -12.26 6.40 -8.95
CA VAL A 4 -11.83 7.08 -7.72
C VAL A 4 -12.14 8.58 -7.77
N LYS A 5 -12.26 9.16 -8.97
CA LYS A 5 -12.64 10.57 -9.13
C LYS A 5 -14.12 10.83 -8.92
N LYS A 6 -14.95 9.80 -8.95
CA LYS A 6 -16.39 9.93 -8.67
C LYS A 6 -16.63 10.10 -7.19
N ALA A 7 -17.71 10.80 -6.83
CA ALA A 7 -17.98 11.21 -5.45
C ALA A 7 -18.10 10.05 -4.46
N ASN A 8 -18.58 8.89 -4.91
CA ASN A 8 -18.91 7.77 -4.02
C ASN A 8 -17.78 6.74 -3.87
N TYR A 9 -16.63 6.97 -4.45
CA TYR A 9 -15.52 6.02 -4.40
C TYR A 9 -14.30 6.61 -3.72
N GLY A 10 -13.60 5.77 -3.01
CA GLY A 10 -12.31 6.05 -2.43
C GLY A 10 -11.32 4.94 -2.77
N LEU A 11 -10.10 5.07 -2.30
CA LEU A 11 -9.05 4.08 -2.53
C LEU A 11 -8.27 3.87 -1.23
N ARG A 12 -8.12 2.60 -0.85
CA ARG A 12 -7.24 2.21 0.25
C ARG A 12 -5.94 1.69 -0.34
N ILE A 13 -4.84 2.26 0.08
CA ILE A 13 -3.49 1.93 -0.37
C ILE A 13 -2.76 1.27 0.80
N GLU A 14 -2.32 0.03 0.62
CA GLU A 14 -1.70 -0.76 1.68
C GLU A 14 -0.31 -1.21 1.27
N GLY A 15 0.70 -0.76 2.03
CA GLY A 15 2.09 -1.14 1.78
C GLY A 15 2.48 -2.36 2.59
N HIS A 16 3.28 -3.24 2.00
CA HIS A 16 3.74 -4.47 2.61
C HIS A 16 5.23 -4.70 2.34
N THR A 17 5.87 -5.44 3.23
CA THR A 17 7.27 -5.83 3.09
C THR A 17 7.41 -7.35 3.25
N ASP A 18 8.62 -7.86 2.97
CA ASP A 18 9.02 -9.19 3.44
C ASP A 18 9.49 -9.09 4.90
N ASN A 19 10.06 -10.16 5.44
CA ASN A 19 10.51 -10.19 6.83
C ASN A 19 12.01 -9.93 7.03
N VAL A 20 12.69 -9.42 6.01
CA VAL A 20 14.11 -9.07 6.14
C VAL A 20 14.24 -7.73 6.89
N GLY A 21 15.06 -7.71 7.92
CA GLY A 21 15.23 -6.54 8.77
C GLY A 21 14.31 -6.57 9.97
N THR A 22 14.18 -5.44 10.66
CA THR A 22 13.36 -5.35 11.87
C THR A 22 11.90 -5.02 11.54
N ASP A 23 10.99 -5.44 12.41
CA ASP A 23 9.57 -5.13 12.28
C ASP A 23 9.33 -3.62 12.19
N SER A 24 9.99 -2.85 13.04
CA SER A 24 9.78 -1.41 13.08
C SER A 24 10.25 -0.72 11.81
N LYS A 25 11.39 -1.13 11.25
CA LYS A 25 11.89 -0.58 9.99
C LYS A 25 10.96 -0.94 8.83
N ASN A 26 10.47 -2.19 8.81
CA ASN A 26 9.56 -2.65 7.78
C ASN A 26 8.21 -1.92 7.84
N LEU A 27 7.73 -1.64 9.03
CA LEU A 27 6.50 -0.88 9.21
C LEU A 27 6.66 0.54 8.63
N ILE A 28 7.76 1.21 8.95
CA ILE A 28 8.04 2.55 8.43
C ILE A 28 8.18 2.52 6.90
N LEU A 29 8.92 1.54 6.37
CA LEU A 29 9.14 1.42 4.93
C LEU A 29 7.82 1.20 4.18
N SER A 30 6.96 0.32 4.70
CA SER A 30 5.68 0.04 4.09
C SER A 30 4.76 1.27 4.09
N GLN A 31 4.78 2.05 5.18
CA GLN A 31 4.02 3.30 5.25
C GLN A 31 4.54 4.31 4.22
N LYS A 32 5.85 4.44 4.09
CA LYS A 32 6.45 5.35 3.10
C LYS A 32 6.05 4.98 1.68
N ARG A 33 6.01 3.69 1.36
CA ARG A 33 5.60 3.21 0.03
C ARG A 33 4.13 3.53 -0.25
N ALA A 34 3.27 3.28 0.73
CA ALA A 34 1.85 3.59 0.58
C ALA A 34 1.63 5.11 0.41
N THR A 35 2.33 5.92 1.21
CA THR A 35 2.25 7.38 1.13
C THR A 35 2.76 7.90 -0.22
N ALA A 36 3.82 7.30 -0.76
CA ALA A 36 4.34 7.69 -2.06
C ALA A 36 3.31 7.46 -3.17
N VAL A 37 2.59 6.34 -3.12
CA VAL A 37 1.51 6.05 -4.07
C VAL A 37 0.38 7.05 -3.92
N LYS A 38 -0.02 7.36 -2.69
CA LYS A 38 -1.04 8.38 -2.42
C LYS A 38 -0.65 9.72 -3.01
N ASN A 39 0.58 10.16 -2.78
CA ASN A 39 1.06 11.44 -3.30
C ASN A 39 1.10 11.47 -4.84
N TYR A 40 1.47 10.35 -5.45
CA TYR A 40 1.43 10.22 -6.91
C TYR A 40 0.01 10.40 -7.43
N LEU A 41 -0.97 9.75 -6.81
CA LEU A 41 -2.37 9.84 -7.22
C LEU A 41 -2.92 11.26 -7.02
N LYS A 42 -2.53 11.93 -5.96
CA LYS A 42 -2.90 13.33 -5.73
C LYS A 42 -2.39 14.23 -6.87
N LYS A 43 -1.16 14.00 -7.33
CA LYS A 43 -0.61 14.74 -8.48
C LYS A 43 -1.39 14.46 -9.76
N LYS A 44 -2.03 13.30 -9.86
CA LYS A 44 -2.85 12.93 -11.02
C LYS A 44 -4.30 13.42 -10.90
N GLY A 45 -4.61 14.20 -9.88
CA GLY A 45 -5.92 14.83 -9.73
C GLY A 45 -6.89 14.11 -8.83
N VAL A 46 -6.46 13.09 -8.08
CA VAL A 46 -7.32 12.42 -7.09
C VAL A 46 -7.27 13.21 -5.79
N GLU A 47 -8.45 13.54 -5.24
CA GLU A 47 -8.53 14.28 -3.99
C GLU A 47 -8.00 13.44 -2.83
N GLY A 48 -7.16 14.05 -1.98
CA GLY A 48 -6.56 13.36 -0.83
C GLY A 48 -7.58 12.79 0.14
N SER A 49 -8.75 13.43 0.27
CA SER A 49 -9.82 12.95 1.12
C SER A 49 -10.42 11.60 0.70
N LYS A 50 -10.19 11.20 -0.56
CA LYS A 50 -10.62 9.90 -1.09
C LYS A 50 -9.55 8.82 -0.96
N LEU A 51 -8.38 9.15 -0.45
CA LEU A 51 -7.22 8.25 -0.38
C LEU A 51 -6.86 7.96 1.07
N GLU A 52 -6.70 6.68 1.38
CA GLU A 52 -6.20 6.22 2.68
C GLU A 52 -4.92 5.44 2.44
N ASP A 53 -3.89 5.70 3.25
CA ASP A 53 -2.60 5.02 3.12
C ASP A 53 -2.21 4.35 4.44
N PHE A 54 -1.88 3.07 4.35
CA PHE A 54 -1.54 2.24 5.51
C PHE A 54 -0.29 1.42 5.23
N GLY A 55 0.59 1.31 6.23
CA GLY A 55 1.73 0.41 6.20
C GLY A 55 1.52 -0.74 7.17
N TYR A 56 1.60 -1.97 6.68
CA TYR A 56 1.46 -3.17 7.49
C TYR A 56 2.78 -3.88 7.77
N GLY A 57 3.88 -3.40 7.15
CA GLY A 57 5.17 -4.06 7.31
C GLY A 57 5.10 -5.50 6.84
N GLU A 58 5.64 -6.42 7.64
CA GLU A 58 5.69 -7.84 7.31
C GLU A 58 4.49 -8.64 7.85
N SER A 59 3.51 -8.00 8.46
CA SER A 59 2.44 -8.69 9.20
C SER A 59 1.43 -9.44 8.33
N LYS A 60 1.38 -9.18 7.02
CA LYS A 60 0.39 -9.78 6.10
C LYS A 60 1.05 -10.39 4.87
N PRO A 61 1.82 -11.48 5.04
CA PRO A 61 2.47 -12.12 3.90
C PRO A 61 1.44 -12.83 3.01
N ILE A 62 1.71 -12.84 1.69
CA ILE A 62 0.93 -13.61 0.71
C ILE A 62 1.72 -14.78 0.15
N ALA A 63 3.00 -14.87 0.50
CA ALA A 63 3.88 -15.96 0.07
C ALA A 63 4.90 -16.25 1.17
N THR A 64 5.67 -17.32 1.00
CA THR A 64 6.72 -17.67 1.97
C THR A 64 7.84 -16.63 1.95
N ASN A 65 8.39 -16.32 3.13
CA ASN A 65 9.59 -15.50 3.25
C ASN A 65 10.88 -16.33 3.16
N ASP A 66 10.76 -17.65 3.02
CA ASP A 66 11.91 -18.55 2.98
C ASP A 66 12.67 -18.52 1.64
N THR A 67 12.02 -18.05 0.58
CA THR A 67 12.61 -17.97 -0.75
C THR A 67 12.66 -16.53 -1.25
N PRO A 68 13.63 -16.20 -2.15
CA PRO A 68 13.67 -14.87 -2.76
C PRO A 68 12.40 -14.55 -3.55
N GLU A 69 11.82 -15.53 -4.23
CA GLU A 69 10.60 -15.35 -5.01
C GLU A 69 9.41 -15.02 -4.13
N GLY A 70 9.29 -15.70 -2.99
CA GLY A 70 8.23 -15.45 -2.02
C GLY A 70 8.38 -14.07 -1.39
N ARG A 71 9.61 -13.70 -1.01
CA ARG A 71 9.88 -12.38 -0.45
C ARG A 71 9.53 -11.27 -1.44
N GLN A 72 9.84 -11.46 -2.73
CA GLN A 72 9.49 -10.48 -3.75
C GLN A 72 7.97 -10.27 -3.83
N LYS A 73 7.19 -11.34 -3.73
CA LYS A 73 5.73 -11.24 -3.74
C LYS A 73 5.21 -10.48 -2.51
N ASN A 74 5.88 -10.61 -1.38
CA ASN A 74 5.48 -9.91 -0.16
C ASN A 74 5.80 -8.42 -0.21
N ARG A 75 6.81 -8.00 -0.96
CA ARG A 75 7.15 -6.58 -1.16
C ARG A 75 6.21 -5.98 -2.20
N ARG A 76 5.08 -5.46 -1.75
CA ARG A 76 4.04 -4.98 -2.64
C ARG A 76 3.25 -3.83 -2.06
N VAL A 77 2.52 -3.13 -2.92
CA VAL A 77 1.47 -2.21 -2.53
C VAL A 77 0.16 -2.73 -3.11
N GLU A 78 -0.83 -2.89 -2.26
CA GLU A 78 -2.17 -3.30 -2.68
C GLU A 78 -3.09 -2.10 -2.68
N MET A 79 -4.00 -2.04 -3.64
CA MET A 79 -4.97 -0.97 -3.74
C MET A 79 -6.37 -1.56 -3.84
N THR A 80 -7.26 -1.08 -2.98
CA THR A 80 -8.65 -1.55 -2.93
C THR A 80 -9.59 -0.35 -3.07
N ILE A 81 -10.54 -0.45 -3.98
CA ILE A 81 -11.56 0.58 -4.13
C ILE A 81 -12.56 0.45 -2.98
N THR A 82 -12.83 1.57 -2.32
CA THR A 82 -13.79 1.62 -1.21
C THR A 82 -15.02 2.41 -1.65
N PHE A 83 -16.17 2.05 -1.10
CA PHE A 83 -17.43 2.73 -1.38
C PHE A 83 -17.82 3.61 -0.19
N ARG A 84 -18.34 4.76 -0.49
CA ARG A 84 -18.76 5.72 0.54
C ARG A 84 -20.25 5.98 0.49
#